data_841ad0eb0a024f62eeb7af83508c4978
#
_entry.id   841ad0eb0a024f62eeb7af83508c4978
#
_cell.length_a   1.000
_cell.length_b   1.000
_cell.length_c   1.000
_cell.angle_alpha   90.00
_cell.angle_beta   90.00
_cell.angle_gamma   90.00
#
_symmetry.space_group_name_H-M   'P 1'
#
loop_
_entity.id
_entity.type
_entity.pdbx_description
1 polymer ?
#
loop_
_entity_poly.entity_id
_entity_poly.type
_entity_poly.pdbx_seq_one_letter_code
_entity_poly.pdbx_strand_id
1 'polypeptide(L)'
;RKLKQALRLSLTPFLCMGEEEEGSDEEVRCFIENQLSELLDGVGEAEASHIIFAYEPRWGIGKKNVVGLSHIQSVHHKIRGFLAKRYGHNMAKQAYIVYGGGITMERSLDIAALPDVNGLFTTGCGIYADLYSELVHTTAKMLRQGEDR
;
A
#
# COMPACT_ATOMS: atom_id res chain seq x y z
N ARG A 1 -0.17 -18.05 8.02
CA ARG A 1 0.58 -18.53 9.19
C ARG A 1 1.49 -17.46 9.79
N LYS A 2 2.43 -16.84 9.03
CA LYS A 2 3.38 -15.81 9.51
C LYS A 2 2.65 -14.57 10.05
N LEU A 3 1.64 -14.06 9.33
CA LEU A 3 0.85 -12.89 9.75
C LEU A 3 0.24 -13.11 11.15
N LYS A 4 -0.48 -14.23 11.36
CA LYS A 4 -1.10 -14.54 12.64
C LYS A 4 -0.08 -14.65 13.79
N GLN A 5 1.12 -15.16 13.50
CA GLN A 5 2.19 -15.21 14.49
C GLN A 5 2.72 -13.82 14.84
N ALA A 6 2.91 -12.94 13.86
CA ALA A 6 3.33 -11.56 14.09
C ALA A 6 2.30 -10.80 14.96
N LEU A 7 1.01 -10.93 14.63
CA LEU A 7 -0.07 -10.31 15.38
C LEU A 7 -0.15 -10.82 16.85
N ARG A 8 0.02 -12.13 17.08
CA ARG A 8 0.09 -12.70 18.43
C ARG A 8 1.27 -12.18 19.26
N LEU A 9 2.34 -11.78 18.60
CA LEU A 9 3.52 -11.17 19.24
C LEU A 9 3.42 -9.65 19.35
N SER A 10 2.23 -9.08 19.10
CA SER A 10 1.96 -7.64 19.13
C SER A 10 2.87 -6.82 18.19
N LEU A 11 3.31 -7.43 17.09
CA LEU A 11 4.05 -6.73 16.04
C LEU A 11 3.08 -6.04 15.10
N THR A 12 3.52 -4.97 14.46
CA THR A 12 2.82 -4.31 13.36
C THR A 12 3.34 -4.87 12.03
N PRO A 13 2.67 -5.84 11.39
CA PRO A 13 3.15 -6.45 10.16
C PRO A 13 2.92 -5.56 8.94
N PHE A 14 3.91 -5.52 8.05
CA PHE A 14 3.70 -5.11 6.67
C PHE A 14 3.21 -6.32 5.87
N LEU A 15 1.97 -6.25 5.39
CA LEU A 15 1.37 -7.30 4.58
C LEU A 15 1.49 -6.94 3.11
N CYS A 16 2.53 -7.48 2.46
CA CYS A 16 2.78 -7.25 1.04
C CYS A 16 1.83 -8.10 0.19
N MET A 17 1.25 -7.48 -0.81
CA MET A 17 0.37 -8.08 -1.80
C MET A 17 0.51 -7.38 -3.15
N GLY A 18 0.21 -8.07 -4.22
CA GLY A 18 0.23 -7.53 -5.57
C GLY A 18 0.25 -8.66 -6.59
N GLU A 19 -0.21 -8.32 -7.78
CA GLU A 19 -0.27 -9.23 -8.91
C GLU A 19 1.12 -9.50 -9.53
N GLU A 20 1.27 -10.69 -10.10
CA GLU A 20 2.51 -11.14 -10.74
C GLU A 20 2.71 -10.52 -12.12
N GLU A 21 1.61 -10.30 -12.87
CA GLU A 21 1.58 -9.81 -14.23
C GLU A 21 0.60 -8.64 -14.37
N GLU A 22 0.86 -7.76 -15.35
CA GLU A 22 -0.08 -6.71 -15.71
C GLU A 22 -1.34 -7.34 -16.31
N GLY A 23 -2.50 -6.96 -15.79
CA GLY A 23 -3.79 -7.49 -16.21
C GLY A 23 -4.84 -6.39 -16.39
N SER A 24 -6.01 -6.78 -16.88
CA SER A 24 -7.19 -5.92 -16.90
C SER A 24 -7.62 -5.54 -15.47
N ASP A 25 -8.38 -4.47 -15.35
CA ASP A 25 -8.88 -3.98 -14.05
C ASP A 25 -9.67 -5.06 -13.28
N GLU A 26 -10.41 -5.91 -13.98
CA GLU A 26 -11.18 -7.02 -13.41
C GLU A 26 -10.29 -8.17 -12.95
N GLU A 27 -9.29 -8.56 -13.74
CA GLU A 27 -8.33 -9.60 -13.37
C GLU A 27 -7.54 -9.20 -12.13
N VAL A 28 -7.05 -7.96 -12.09
CA VAL A 28 -6.35 -7.40 -10.93
C VAL A 28 -7.26 -7.35 -9.71
N ARG A 29 -8.53 -6.95 -9.87
CA ARG A 29 -9.50 -6.95 -8.78
C ARG A 29 -9.69 -8.34 -8.19
N CYS A 30 -9.96 -9.33 -9.03
CA CYS A 30 -10.15 -10.72 -8.60
C CYS A 30 -8.89 -11.27 -7.91
N PHE A 31 -7.71 -10.99 -8.46
CA PHE A 31 -6.45 -11.42 -7.88
C PHE A 31 -6.25 -10.85 -6.46
N ILE A 32 -6.40 -9.55 -6.29
CA ILE A 32 -6.21 -8.86 -5.01
C ILE A 32 -7.25 -9.31 -3.98
N GLU A 33 -8.54 -9.42 -4.36
CA GLU A 33 -9.59 -9.89 -3.46
C GLU A 33 -9.35 -11.33 -2.98
N ASN A 34 -8.91 -12.23 -3.86
CA ASN A 34 -8.55 -13.61 -3.51
C ASN A 34 -7.35 -13.65 -2.57
N GLN A 35 -6.29 -12.93 -2.91
CA GLN A 35 -5.06 -12.87 -2.10
C GLN A 35 -5.36 -12.32 -0.68
N LEU A 36 -6.14 -11.24 -0.57
CA LEU A 36 -6.57 -10.70 0.71
C LEU A 36 -7.45 -11.66 1.50
N SER A 37 -8.37 -12.38 0.83
CA SER A 37 -9.24 -13.36 1.47
C SER A 37 -8.43 -14.48 2.13
N GLU A 38 -7.40 -14.98 1.45
CA GLU A 38 -6.51 -16.02 1.98
C GLU A 38 -5.61 -15.50 3.09
N LEU A 39 -4.99 -14.33 2.89
CA LEU A 39 -4.04 -13.75 3.85
C LEU A 39 -4.73 -13.36 5.16
N LEU A 40 -5.96 -12.87 5.09
CA LEU A 40 -6.75 -12.42 6.24
C LEU A 40 -7.70 -13.50 6.79
N ASP A 41 -7.60 -14.75 6.32
CA ASP A 41 -8.40 -15.84 6.87
C ASP A 41 -8.20 -15.99 8.38
N GLY A 42 -9.32 -15.94 9.15
CA GLY A 42 -9.32 -16.01 10.61
C GLY A 42 -8.57 -14.85 11.31
N VAL A 43 -8.42 -13.69 10.66
CA VAL A 43 -7.97 -12.43 11.27
C VAL A 43 -9.19 -11.58 11.57
N GLY A 44 -9.36 -11.17 12.82
CA GLY A 44 -10.44 -10.30 13.26
C GLY A 44 -10.19 -8.82 12.98
N GLU A 45 -11.22 -7.96 13.12
CA GLU A 45 -11.12 -6.52 12.88
C GLU A 45 -10.06 -5.85 13.76
N ALA A 46 -10.03 -6.17 15.06
CA ALA A 46 -9.06 -5.62 16.00
C ALA A 46 -7.62 -5.97 15.63
N GLU A 47 -7.37 -7.19 15.14
CA GLU A 47 -6.07 -7.62 14.65
C GLU A 47 -5.70 -6.93 13.33
N ALA A 48 -6.68 -6.82 12.41
CA ALA A 48 -6.49 -6.21 11.10
C ALA A 48 -6.15 -4.71 11.20
N SER A 49 -6.62 -4.00 12.23
CA SER A 49 -6.30 -2.59 12.46
C SER A 49 -4.81 -2.33 12.76
N HIS A 50 -4.05 -3.36 13.12
CA HIS A 50 -2.61 -3.28 13.34
C HIS A 50 -1.76 -3.61 12.10
N ILE A 51 -2.39 -3.92 10.96
CA ILE A 51 -1.70 -4.29 9.73
C ILE A 51 -1.47 -3.06 8.86
N ILE A 52 -0.25 -2.92 8.34
CA ILE A 52 0.05 -2.02 7.22
C ILE A 52 -0.03 -2.84 5.93
N PHE A 53 -0.94 -2.48 5.05
CA PHE A 53 -1.16 -3.15 3.77
C PHE A 53 -0.22 -2.54 2.73
N ALA A 54 0.68 -3.32 2.13
CA ALA A 54 1.65 -2.83 1.15
C ALA A 54 1.31 -3.40 -0.24
N TYR A 55 0.89 -2.54 -1.16
CA TYR A 55 0.66 -2.92 -2.54
C TYR A 55 1.95 -2.88 -3.34
N GLU A 56 2.40 -4.04 -3.82
CA GLU A 56 3.62 -4.24 -4.58
C GLU A 56 3.32 -5.02 -5.87
N PRO A 57 2.94 -4.37 -6.99
CA PRO A 57 2.78 -5.06 -8.27
C PRO A 57 4.12 -5.66 -8.70
N ARG A 58 4.23 -7.00 -8.72
CA ARG A 58 5.51 -7.68 -8.93
C ARG A 58 6.11 -7.42 -10.30
N TRP A 59 5.25 -7.27 -11.31
CA TRP A 59 5.65 -6.89 -12.66
C TRP A 59 6.28 -5.49 -12.75
N GLY A 60 6.02 -4.62 -11.76
CA GLY A 60 6.57 -3.26 -11.67
C GLY A 60 7.85 -3.13 -10.83
N ILE A 61 8.20 -4.16 -10.02
CA ILE A 61 9.37 -4.12 -9.13
C ILE A 61 10.67 -4.05 -9.96
N GLY A 62 11.57 -3.16 -9.56
CA GLY A 62 12.86 -2.98 -10.23
C GLY A 62 12.79 -2.27 -11.58
N LYS A 63 11.60 -1.92 -12.06
CA LYS A 63 11.39 -1.14 -13.28
C LYS A 63 11.01 0.30 -12.92
N LYS A 64 11.61 1.27 -13.60
CA LYS A 64 11.29 2.68 -13.39
C LYS A 64 10.01 3.06 -14.16
N ASN A 65 9.07 3.73 -13.48
CA ASN A 65 7.90 4.38 -14.10
C ASN A 65 6.97 3.48 -14.92
N VAL A 66 6.86 2.20 -14.59
CA VAL A 66 6.05 1.24 -15.36
C VAL A 66 4.59 1.28 -14.92
N VAL A 67 4.33 1.37 -13.61
CA VAL A 67 2.96 1.33 -13.06
C VAL A 67 2.34 2.71 -13.09
N GLY A 68 1.24 2.89 -13.83
CA GLY A 68 0.53 4.17 -13.97
C GLY A 68 -0.13 4.63 -12.65
N LEU A 69 -0.23 5.94 -12.42
CA LEU A 69 -0.87 6.52 -11.22
C LEU A 69 -2.34 6.09 -11.10
N SER A 70 -3.07 6.04 -12.21
CA SER A 70 -4.47 5.59 -12.24
C SER A 70 -4.61 4.13 -11.81
N HIS A 71 -3.67 3.27 -12.19
CA HIS A 71 -3.64 1.87 -11.77
C HIS A 71 -3.35 1.76 -10.27
N ILE A 72 -2.34 2.47 -9.78
CA ILE A 72 -2.02 2.52 -8.34
C ILE A 72 -3.26 2.94 -7.54
N GLN A 73 -3.90 4.05 -7.92
CA GLN A 73 -5.11 4.54 -7.24
C GLN A 73 -6.25 3.52 -7.31
N SER A 74 -6.48 2.90 -8.47
CA SER A 74 -7.54 1.90 -8.65
C SER A 74 -7.35 0.70 -7.73
N VAL A 75 -6.12 0.17 -7.62
CA VAL A 75 -5.85 -0.99 -6.76
C VAL A 75 -5.93 -0.62 -5.28
N HIS A 76 -5.39 0.52 -4.85
CA HIS A 76 -5.54 0.99 -3.47
C HIS A 76 -7.02 1.15 -3.09
N HIS A 77 -7.84 1.70 -3.99
CA HIS A 77 -9.28 1.79 -3.80
C HIS A 77 -9.95 0.42 -3.64
N LYS A 78 -9.56 -0.58 -4.45
CA LYS A 78 -10.06 -1.95 -4.35
C LYS A 78 -9.67 -2.62 -3.03
N ILE A 79 -8.43 -2.44 -2.57
CA ILE A 79 -7.98 -2.94 -1.26
C ILE A 79 -8.85 -2.33 -0.16
N ARG A 80 -9.03 -1.01 -0.17
CA ARG A 80 -9.86 -0.31 0.81
C ARG A 80 -11.32 -0.77 0.77
N GLY A 81 -11.88 -0.95 -0.43
CA GLY A 81 -13.22 -1.50 -0.64
C GLY A 81 -13.39 -2.92 -0.10
N PHE A 82 -12.39 -3.79 -0.28
CA PHE A 82 -12.37 -5.12 0.30
C PHE A 82 -12.38 -5.07 1.84
N LEU A 83 -11.54 -4.22 2.43
CA LEU A 83 -11.48 -4.05 3.88
C LEU A 83 -12.80 -3.51 4.44
N ALA A 84 -13.46 -2.60 3.72
CA ALA A 84 -14.78 -2.07 4.11
C ALA A 84 -15.86 -3.15 4.10
N LYS A 85 -15.89 -4.01 3.10
CA LYS A 85 -16.80 -5.15 3.03
C LYS A 85 -16.57 -6.16 4.15
N ARG A 86 -15.30 -6.40 4.52
CA ARG A 86 -14.92 -7.44 5.48
C ARG A 86 -15.00 -6.97 6.94
N TYR A 87 -14.57 -5.75 7.23
CA TYR A 87 -14.38 -5.23 8.58
C TYR A 87 -15.16 -3.94 8.89
N GLY A 88 -15.88 -3.40 7.91
CA GLY A 88 -16.62 -2.16 8.05
C GLY A 88 -15.87 -0.92 7.62
N HIS A 89 -16.63 0.15 7.34
CA HIS A 89 -16.11 1.40 6.79
C HIS A 89 -15.13 2.13 7.71
N ASN A 90 -15.35 2.07 9.04
CA ASN A 90 -14.48 2.75 9.99
C ASN A 90 -13.06 2.19 9.98
N MET A 91 -12.94 0.85 10.04
CA MET A 91 -11.64 0.18 9.94
C MET A 91 -10.97 0.47 8.60
N ALA A 92 -11.70 0.34 7.51
CA ALA A 92 -11.16 0.59 6.17
C ALA A 92 -10.68 2.02 5.97
N LYS A 93 -11.36 3.02 6.54
CA LYS A 93 -10.94 4.43 6.51
C LYS A 93 -9.64 4.66 7.26
N GLN A 94 -9.42 3.94 8.36
CA GLN A 94 -8.23 4.06 9.22
C GLN A 94 -7.07 3.18 8.76
N ALA A 95 -7.32 2.21 7.87
CA ALA A 95 -6.30 1.29 7.39
C ALA A 95 -5.18 2.02 6.64
N TYR A 96 -3.93 1.74 7.00
CA TYR A 96 -2.77 2.21 6.26
C TYR A 96 -2.50 1.32 5.06
N ILE A 97 -2.66 1.88 3.86
CA ILE A 97 -2.38 1.21 2.59
C ILE A 97 -1.25 1.98 1.91
N VAL A 98 -0.08 1.35 1.75
CA VAL A 98 1.12 1.97 1.20
C VAL A 98 1.47 1.37 -0.16
N TYR A 99 2.06 2.17 -1.04
CA TYR A 99 2.55 1.71 -2.33
C TYR A 99 4.03 1.33 -2.25
N GLY A 100 4.37 0.12 -2.73
CA GLY A 100 5.70 -0.48 -2.67
C GLY A 100 6.34 -0.83 -4.02
N GLY A 101 5.80 -0.37 -5.12
CA GLY A 101 6.39 -0.60 -6.45
C GLY A 101 7.61 0.27 -6.75
N GLY A 102 7.90 0.50 -8.03
CA GLY A 102 9.02 1.33 -8.47
C GLY A 102 8.82 2.81 -8.08
N ILE A 103 9.45 3.25 -7.01
CA ILE A 103 9.41 4.62 -6.51
C ILE A 103 10.69 5.35 -6.91
N THR A 104 10.55 6.47 -7.61
CA THR A 104 11.62 7.44 -7.88
C THR A 104 11.29 8.77 -7.20
N MET A 105 12.29 9.61 -6.99
CA MET A 105 12.08 10.94 -6.38
C MET A 105 11.05 11.76 -7.15
N GLU A 106 11.13 11.74 -8.49
CA GLU A 106 10.25 12.51 -9.37
C GLU A 106 8.78 12.11 -9.24
N ARG A 107 8.51 10.82 -8.96
CA ARG A 107 7.14 10.28 -8.87
C ARG A 107 6.60 10.17 -7.45
N SER A 108 7.48 10.30 -6.47
CA SER A 108 7.12 10.08 -5.07
C SER A 108 5.95 10.97 -4.62
N LEU A 109 5.96 12.26 -5.02
CA LEU A 109 4.92 13.21 -4.66
C LEU A 109 3.59 12.91 -5.36
N ASP A 110 3.63 12.57 -6.65
CA ASP A 110 2.43 12.22 -7.41
C ASP A 110 1.75 10.97 -6.83
N ILE A 111 2.54 9.98 -6.43
CA ILE A 111 2.03 8.75 -5.80
C ILE A 111 1.48 9.07 -4.40
N ALA A 112 2.21 9.83 -3.59
CA ALA A 112 1.78 10.20 -2.23
C ALA A 112 0.55 11.12 -2.21
N ALA A 113 0.26 11.82 -3.32
CA ALA A 113 -0.93 12.66 -3.48
C ALA A 113 -2.20 11.87 -3.85
N LEU A 114 -2.09 10.57 -4.16
CA LEU A 114 -3.25 9.75 -4.51
C LEU A 114 -4.16 9.54 -3.29
N PRO A 115 -5.50 9.69 -3.45
CA PRO A 115 -6.44 9.71 -2.33
C PRO A 115 -6.43 8.47 -1.42
N ASP A 116 -6.19 7.29 -1.98
CA ASP A 116 -6.20 6.03 -1.24
C ASP A 116 -4.81 5.55 -0.81
N VAL A 117 -3.73 6.29 -1.14
CA VAL A 117 -2.34 5.99 -0.77
C VAL A 117 -1.99 6.69 0.53
N ASN A 118 -1.66 5.93 1.58
CA ASN A 118 -1.29 6.49 2.89
C ASN A 118 0.21 6.63 3.10
N GLY A 119 1.02 6.15 2.17
CA GLY A 119 2.48 6.24 2.28
C GLY A 119 3.22 5.47 1.19
N LEU A 120 4.53 5.57 1.25
CA LEU A 120 5.45 4.94 0.31
C LEU A 120 6.28 3.88 1.02
N PHE A 121 6.43 2.71 0.40
CA PHE A 121 7.26 1.61 0.87
C PHE A 121 8.37 1.39 -0.14
N THR A 122 9.59 1.82 0.16
CA THR A 122 10.69 1.83 -0.80
C THR A 122 11.91 1.08 -0.30
N THR A 123 12.56 0.35 -1.20
CA THR A 123 13.91 -0.21 -1.00
C THR A 123 14.96 0.61 -1.74
N GLY A 124 14.70 1.02 -2.98
CA GLY A 124 15.67 1.69 -3.84
C GLY A 124 16.22 2.99 -3.25
N CYS A 125 15.34 3.94 -2.91
CA CYS A 125 15.75 5.19 -2.26
C CYS A 125 16.15 4.95 -0.79
N GLY A 126 15.62 3.92 -0.13
CA GLY A 126 15.80 3.65 1.30
C GLY A 126 17.20 3.17 1.70
N ILE A 127 18.00 2.67 0.76
CA ILE A 127 19.37 2.21 1.04
C ILE A 127 20.41 3.35 0.99
N TYR A 128 20.04 4.53 0.50
CA TYR A 128 20.89 5.70 0.46
C TYR A 128 20.34 6.77 1.40
N ALA A 129 21.08 7.07 2.48
CA ALA A 129 20.62 7.95 3.55
C ALA A 129 20.15 9.33 3.05
N ASP A 130 20.91 9.94 2.14
CA ASP A 130 20.61 11.26 1.59
C ASP A 130 19.32 11.24 0.76
N LEU A 131 19.15 10.25 -0.13
CA LEU A 131 17.95 10.09 -0.93
C LEU A 131 16.72 9.79 -0.07
N TYR A 132 16.88 8.96 0.96
CA TYR A 132 15.80 8.66 1.89
C TYR A 132 15.38 9.88 2.68
N SER A 133 16.35 10.65 3.20
CA SER A 133 16.11 11.90 3.91
C SER A 133 15.36 12.91 3.03
N GLU A 134 15.80 13.09 1.80
CA GLU A 134 15.15 13.98 0.83
C GLU A 134 13.71 13.53 0.53
N LEU A 135 13.48 12.22 0.31
CA LEU A 135 12.17 11.65 0.08
C LEU A 135 11.23 11.95 1.25
N VAL A 136 11.68 11.69 2.49
CA VAL A 136 10.88 11.93 3.70
C VAL A 136 10.54 13.41 3.84
N HIS A 137 11.53 14.30 3.73
CA HIS A 137 11.31 15.74 3.88
C HIS A 137 10.35 16.30 2.83
N THR A 138 10.54 15.90 1.57
CA THR A 138 9.74 16.39 0.46
C THR A 138 8.28 15.91 0.56
N THR A 139 8.07 14.64 0.88
CA THR A 139 6.73 14.08 1.09
C THR A 139 6.04 14.70 2.30
N ALA A 140 6.73 14.87 3.43
CA ALA A 140 6.18 15.50 4.63
C ALA A 140 5.79 16.97 4.40
N LYS A 141 6.59 17.70 3.64
CA LYS A 141 6.27 19.11 3.28
C LYS A 141 5.01 19.20 2.44
N MET A 142 4.84 18.31 1.45
CA MET A 142 3.65 18.26 0.61
C MET A 142 2.38 17.98 1.43
N LEU A 143 2.41 16.98 2.32
CA LEU A 143 1.27 16.60 3.15
C LEU A 143 0.82 17.74 4.07
N ARG A 144 1.76 18.46 4.70
CA ARG A 144 1.44 19.65 5.54
C ARG A 144 0.77 20.77 4.76
N GLN A 145 1.19 21.01 3.52
CA GLN A 145 0.58 22.03 2.66
C GLN A 145 -0.84 21.65 2.18
N GLY A 146 -1.18 20.36 2.19
CA GLY A 146 -2.51 19.85 1.87
C GLY A 146 -3.50 19.96 3.03
N GLU A 147 -3.04 19.95 4.28
CA GLU A 147 -3.87 20.11 5.47
C GLU A 147 -4.33 21.58 5.70
N ASP A 148 -3.62 22.55 5.11
CA ASP A 148 -3.94 23.98 5.19
C ASP A 148 -4.94 24.45 4.11
N ARG A 149 -5.53 23.55 3.31
CA ARG A 149 -6.52 23.85 2.26
C ARG A 149 -7.87 23.23 2.57
#